data_a60ce9998575858e4662b52ab46f4340
#
_entry.id   a60ce9998575858e4662b52ab46f4340
#
_cell.length_a   1.000
_cell.length_b   1.000
_cell.length_c   1.000
_cell.angle_alpha   90.00
_cell.angle_beta   90.00
_cell.angle_gamma   90.00
#
_symmetry.space_group_name_H-M   'P 1'
#
loop_
_entity.id
_entity.type
_entity.pdbx_description
1 polymer ?
#
loop_
_entity_poly.entity_id
_entity_poly.type
_entity_poly.pdbx_seq_one_letter_code
_entity_poly.pdbx_strand_id
1 'polypeptide(L)'
;TPLRAHPVNGVHPFEVLSALHPTPAMGGSPREVALPLVKKLEKAPRGWYSGVTGWIDNRGRGEFVVPIRCGKISSKELTLYAGAGLVEGSIPKQEKKETDWKLQAMLEVITGRTNLPES
;
A
#
# COMPACT_ATOMS: atom_id res chain seq x y z
N THR A 1 -6.69 15.36 -1.89
CA THR A 1 -7.45 16.14 -2.90
C THR A 1 -8.02 15.15 -3.92
N PRO A 2 -9.35 15.11 -4.13
CA PRO A 2 -9.95 14.30 -5.17
C PRO A 2 -9.60 14.86 -6.55
N LEU A 3 -9.14 13.99 -7.45
CA LEU A 3 -8.93 14.30 -8.86
C LEU A 3 -10.03 13.63 -9.68
N ARG A 4 -10.56 14.35 -10.66
CA ARG A 4 -11.53 13.82 -11.62
C ARG A 4 -10.96 13.96 -13.02
N ALA A 5 -11.04 12.89 -13.79
CA ALA A 5 -10.63 12.87 -15.19
C ALA A 5 -11.60 12.04 -15.99
N HIS A 6 -11.70 12.34 -17.27
CA HIS A 6 -12.45 11.54 -18.22
C HIS A 6 -11.44 10.81 -19.10
N PRO A 7 -11.43 9.46 -19.08
CA PRO A 7 -10.56 8.71 -19.99
C PRO A 7 -10.94 8.98 -21.44
N VAL A 8 -9.96 8.91 -22.31
CA VAL A 8 -10.21 8.97 -23.76
C VAL A 8 -11.08 7.77 -24.17
N ASN A 9 -11.96 7.95 -25.13
CA ASN A 9 -12.85 6.88 -25.61
C ASN A 9 -12.06 5.62 -25.99
N GLY A 10 -12.52 4.46 -25.53
CA GLY A 10 -11.93 3.16 -25.83
C GLY A 10 -10.83 2.69 -24.88
N VAL A 11 -10.42 3.51 -23.91
CA VAL A 11 -9.40 3.10 -22.90
C VAL A 11 -10.03 2.15 -21.89
N HIS A 12 -9.44 0.97 -21.75
CA HIS A 12 -9.89 0.00 -20.75
C HIS A 12 -9.44 0.39 -19.35
N PRO A 13 -10.24 0.20 -18.28
CA PRO A 13 -9.85 0.53 -16.91
C PRO A 13 -8.50 -0.04 -16.45
N PHE A 14 -8.11 -1.22 -16.93
CA PHE A 14 -6.80 -1.79 -16.62
C PHE A 14 -5.63 -1.04 -17.26
N GLU A 15 -5.82 -0.37 -18.38
CA GLU A 15 -4.81 0.51 -18.96
C GLU A 15 -4.58 1.73 -18.08
N VAL A 16 -5.67 2.32 -17.56
CA VAL A 16 -5.60 3.41 -16.59
C VAL A 16 -4.87 2.99 -15.33
N LEU A 17 -5.20 1.81 -14.80
CA LEU A 17 -4.50 1.26 -13.62
C LEU A 17 -3.02 1.05 -13.90
N SER A 18 -2.66 0.49 -15.03
CA SER A 18 -1.25 0.25 -15.41
C SER A 18 -0.45 1.54 -15.55
N ALA A 19 -1.09 2.61 -16.02
CA ALA A 19 -0.47 3.92 -16.13
C ALA A 19 -0.27 4.60 -14.76
N LEU A 20 -1.23 4.44 -13.84
CA LEU A 20 -1.23 5.11 -12.55
C LEU A 20 -0.51 4.35 -11.44
N HIS A 21 -0.52 3.02 -11.50
CA HIS A 21 0.06 2.19 -10.43
C HIS A 21 1.41 1.56 -10.85
N PRO A 22 2.38 1.45 -9.92
CA PRO A 22 2.37 2.00 -8.57
C PRO A 22 2.51 3.53 -8.58
N THR A 23 1.72 4.18 -7.73
CA THR A 23 1.84 5.63 -7.51
C THR A 23 3.17 5.96 -6.83
N PRO A 24 3.64 7.21 -6.87
CA PRO A 24 4.86 7.63 -6.17
C PRO A 24 4.88 7.27 -4.68
N ALA A 25 3.73 7.33 -4.03
CA ALA A 25 3.59 6.95 -2.61
C ALA A 25 3.88 5.46 -2.35
N MET A 26 3.73 4.59 -3.37
CA MET A 26 3.94 3.14 -3.26
C MET A 26 5.24 2.68 -3.91
N GLY A 27 5.59 3.29 -5.03
CA GLY A 27 6.73 2.88 -5.85
C GLY A 27 7.93 3.82 -5.81
N GLY A 28 7.77 5.01 -5.22
CA GLY A 28 8.79 6.05 -5.23
C GLY A 28 8.80 6.87 -6.52
N SER A 29 9.62 7.92 -6.54
CA SER A 29 9.81 8.81 -7.68
C SER A 29 11.30 9.20 -7.81
N PRO A 30 11.91 9.19 -9.00
CA PRO A 30 11.37 8.67 -10.26
C PRO A 30 11.15 7.15 -10.23
N ARG A 31 10.07 6.69 -10.88
CA ARG A 31 9.62 5.28 -10.81
C ARG A 31 10.69 4.29 -11.29
N GLU A 32 11.39 4.63 -12.37
CA GLU A 32 12.40 3.78 -13.02
C GLU A 32 13.61 3.52 -12.12
N VAL A 33 13.91 4.44 -11.21
CA VAL A 33 15.00 4.33 -10.25
C VAL A 33 14.54 3.69 -8.95
N ALA A 34 13.38 4.13 -8.45
CA ALA A 34 12.89 3.74 -7.14
C ALA A 34 12.45 2.27 -7.07
N LEU A 35 11.72 1.76 -8.07
CA LEU A 35 11.23 0.37 -8.04
C LEU A 35 12.34 -0.68 -8.00
N PRO A 36 13.41 -0.61 -8.82
CA PRO A 36 14.53 -1.52 -8.70
C PRO A 36 15.22 -1.45 -7.34
N LEU A 37 15.33 -0.25 -6.77
CA LEU A 37 15.93 -0.04 -5.46
C LEU A 37 15.08 -0.68 -4.35
N VAL A 38 13.78 -0.46 -4.34
CA VAL A 38 12.84 -1.09 -3.41
C VAL A 38 12.96 -2.61 -3.50
N LYS A 39 12.94 -3.18 -4.72
CA LYS A 39 13.08 -4.62 -4.93
C LYS A 39 14.41 -5.19 -4.42
N LYS A 40 15.47 -4.39 -4.48
CA LYS A 40 16.81 -4.78 -3.98
C LYS A 40 16.88 -4.73 -2.44
N LEU A 41 16.23 -3.77 -1.83
CA LEU A 41 16.33 -3.52 -0.38
C LEU A 41 15.32 -4.36 0.43
N GLU A 42 14.14 -4.59 -0.10
CA GLU A 42 13.13 -5.42 0.56
C GLU A 42 13.49 -6.91 0.45
N LYS A 43 13.62 -7.56 1.60
CA LYS A 43 14.04 -8.97 1.68
C LYS A 43 12.96 -9.96 1.28
N ALA A 44 11.70 -9.54 1.31
CA ALA A 44 10.55 -10.35 0.99
C ALA A 44 9.67 -9.69 -0.09
N PRO A 45 9.01 -10.46 -0.95
CA PRO A 45 8.08 -9.90 -1.92
C PRO A 45 6.88 -9.30 -1.19
N ARG A 46 6.42 -8.14 -1.67
CA ARG A 46 5.25 -7.45 -1.11
C ARG A 46 3.95 -8.25 -1.26
N GLY A 47 3.90 -9.14 -2.25
CA GLY A 47 2.68 -9.87 -2.57
C GLY A 47 1.55 -8.90 -2.95
N TRP A 48 0.46 -8.94 -2.20
CA TRP A 48 -0.69 -8.05 -2.41
C TRP A 48 -0.52 -6.68 -1.75
N TYR A 49 0.38 -6.56 -0.77
CA TYR A 49 0.68 -5.28 -0.13
C TYR A 49 1.18 -4.25 -1.15
N SER A 50 0.65 -3.05 -1.10
CA SER A 50 0.90 -1.96 -2.04
C SER A 50 0.59 -2.27 -3.52
N GLY A 51 -0.10 -3.36 -3.80
CA GLY A 51 -0.63 -3.66 -5.12
C GLY A 51 -1.93 -2.90 -5.42
N VAL A 52 -2.76 -3.46 -6.28
CA VAL A 52 -4.11 -2.96 -6.55
C VAL A 52 -5.10 -4.09 -6.37
N THR A 53 -6.19 -3.84 -5.67
CA THR A 53 -7.33 -4.73 -5.59
C THR A 53 -8.62 -3.96 -5.84
N GLY A 54 -9.62 -4.63 -6.40
CA GLY A 54 -10.87 -3.97 -6.70
C GLY A 54 -11.80 -4.84 -7.53
N TRP A 55 -12.79 -4.21 -8.12
CA TRP A 55 -13.76 -4.87 -8.96
C TRP A 55 -14.08 -4.00 -10.18
N ILE A 56 -14.59 -4.63 -11.22
CA ILE A 56 -15.11 -3.99 -12.41
C ILE A 56 -16.39 -4.73 -12.85
N ASP A 57 -17.40 -4.00 -13.25
CA ASP A 57 -18.63 -4.58 -13.76
C ASP A 57 -18.64 -4.67 -15.30
N ASN A 58 -19.67 -5.30 -15.84
CA ASN A 58 -19.87 -5.48 -17.28
C ASN A 58 -20.17 -4.18 -18.05
N ARG A 59 -20.34 -3.06 -17.33
CA ARG A 59 -20.52 -1.71 -17.92
C ARG A 59 -19.23 -0.89 -17.85
N GLY A 60 -18.11 -1.51 -17.44
CA GLY A 60 -16.82 -0.84 -17.31
C GLY A 60 -16.72 0.07 -16.07
N ARG A 61 -17.67 0.00 -15.13
CA ARG A 61 -17.56 0.72 -13.85
C ARG A 61 -16.79 -0.14 -12.87
N GLY A 62 -15.97 0.49 -12.05
CA GLY A 62 -15.16 -0.24 -11.06
C GLY A 62 -14.65 0.66 -9.95
N GLU A 63 -14.18 0.03 -8.90
CA GLU A 63 -13.50 0.68 -7.80
C GLU A 63 -12.26 -0.12 -7.44
N PHE A 64 -11.15 0.58 -7.27
CA PHE A 64 -9.86 -0.02 -6.98
C PHE A 64 -9.21 0.71 -5.81
N VAL A 65 -8.62 -0.08 -4.93
CA VAL A 65 -7.91 0.42 -3.75
C VAL A 65 -6.48 -0.16 -3.71
N VAL A 66 -5.61 0.55 -3.04
CA VAL A 66 -4.26 0.06 -2.76
C VAL A 66 -4.25 -0.52 -1.35
N PRO A 67 -4.05 -1.84 -1.19
CA PRO A 67 -3.99 -2.47 0.13
C PRO A 67 -2.71 -2.04 0.86
N ILE A 68 -2.90 -1.14 1.81
CA ILE A 68 -1.90 -0.72 2.81
C ILE A 68 -2.45 -1.00 4.20
N ARG A 69 -1.60 -1.11 5.21
CA ARG A 69 -2.02 -1.52 6.57
C ARG A 69 -2.95 -2.73 6.51
N CYS A 70 -2.47 -3.78 5.88
CA CYS A 70 -3.25 -4.97 5.59
C CYS A 70 -2.59 -6.21 6.17
N GLY A 71 -3.35 -7.30 6.25
CA GLY A 71 -2.87 -8.60 6.68
C GLY A 71 -3.21 -9.68 5.67
N LYS A 72 -2.31 -10.62 5.52
CA LYS A 72 -2.53 -11.87 4.79
C LYS A 72 -2.73 -12.99 5.79
N ILE A 73 -3.88 -13.64 5.72
CA ILE A 73 -4.21 -14.78 6.57
C ILE A 73 -4.02 -16.07 5.77
N SER A 74 -3.32 -17.01 6.36
CA SER A 74 -3.23 -18.38 5.91
C SER A 74 -3.78 -19.31 6.99
N SER A 75 -3.80 -20.63 6.74
CA SER A 75 -4.28 -21.62 7.73
C SER A 75 -3.48 -21.63 9.04
N LYS A 76 -2.25 -21.13 9.04
CA LYS A 76 -1.32 -21.23 10.19
C LYS A 76 -0.70 -19.91 10.59
N GLU A 77 -0.78 -18.89 9.76
CA GLU A 77 -0.07 -17.64 9.96
C GLU A 77 -0.93 -16.44 9.57
N LEU A 78 -0.68 -15.34 10.25
CA LEU A 78 -1.11 -14.01 9.88
C LEU A 78 0.15 -13.16 9.64
N THR A 79 0.32 -12.69 8.42
CA THR A 79 1.38 -11.74 8.06
C THR A 79 0.80 -10.35 7.96
N LEU A 80 1.30 -9.41 8.75
CA LEU A 80 0.89 -8.01 8.71
C LEU A 80 1.89 -7.18 7.90
N TYR A 81 1.36 -6.20 7.16
CA TYR A 81 2.14 -5.30 6.32
C TYR A 81 1.88 -3.85 6.68
N ALA A 82 2.94 -3.12 6.95
CA ALA A 82 2.94 -1.68 7.09
C ALA A 82 4.24 -1.11 6.52
N GLY A 83 4.25 0.17 6.20
CA GLY A 83 5.42 0.86 5.69
C GLY A 83 5.33 2.36 5.92
N ALA A 84 6.43 3.05 5.66
CA ALA A 84 6.56 4.49 5.68
C ALA A 84 7.08 5.00 4.33
N GLY A 85 6.73 6.23 3.97
CA GLY A 85 7.23 6.90 2.78
C GLY A 85 8.53 7.62 3.10
N LEU A 86 9.63 7.17 2.52
CA LEU A 86 10.94 7.80 2.73
C LEU A 86 11.11 8.96 1.75
N VAL A 87 11.46 10.12 2.28
CA VAL A 87 11.75 11.36 1.53
C VAL A 87 13.06 11.96 2.01
N GLU A 88 13.55 12.97 1.30
CA GLU A 88 14.69 13.74 1.76
C GLU A 88 14.43 14.30 3.16
N GLY A 89 15.39 14.12 4.07
CA GLY A 89 15.25 14.51 5.48
C GLY A 89 14.57 13.45 6.38
N SER A 90 14.05 12.35 5.85
CA SER A 90 13.55 11.26 6.68
C SER A 90 14.61 10.72 7.62
N ILE A 91 14.24 10.58 8.90
CA ILE A 91 15.11 10.02 9.94
C ILE A 91 14.77 8.55 10.14
N PRO A 92 15.67 7.58 9.86
CA PRO A 92 15.35 6.15 9.85
C PRO A 92 14.70 5.64 11.14
N LYS A 93 15.13 6.16 12.30
CA LYS A 93 14.57 5.78 13.60
C LYS A 93 13.11 6.23 13.76
N GLN A 94 12.74 7.39 13.22
CA GLN A 94 11.37 7.90 13.27
C GLN A 94 10.46 7.11 12.30
N GLU A 95 10.92 6.88 11.08
CA GLU A 95 10.19 6.10 10.08
C GLU A 95 9.94 4.66 10.56
N LYS A 96 10.95 4.06 11.20
CA LYS A 96 10.77 2.74 11.81
C LYS A 96 9.72 2.78 12.93
N LYS A 97 9.76 3.76 13.81
CA LYS A 97 8.78 3.92 14.89
C LYS A 97 7.36 4.11 14.35
N GLU A 98 7.19 4.89 13.29
CA GLU A 98 5.90 5.05 12.61
C GLU A 98 5.38 3.71 12.05
N THR A 99 6.26 2.94 11.42
CA THR A 99 5.91 1.61 10.91
C THR A 99 5.54 0.65 12.04
N ASP A 100 6.28 0.65 13.13
CA ASP A 100 6.00 -0.18 14.31
C ASP A 100 4.63 0.17 14.92
N TRP A 101 4.27 1.45 15.01
CA TRP A 101 2.95 1.89 15.48
C TRP A 101 1.81 1.43 14.55
N LYS A 102 2.01 1.51 13.23
CA LYS A 102 1.01 1.01 12.26
C LYS A 102 0.78 -0.49 12.42
N LEU A 103 1.83 -1.27 12.67
CA LEU A 103 1.72 -2.70 12.94
C LEU A 103 1.05 -2.98 14.29
N GLN A 104 1.42 -2.24 15.33
CA GLN A 104 0.86 -2.37 16.65
C GLN A 104 -0.67 -2.16 16.65
N ALA A 105 -1.14 -1.10 16.00
CA ALA A 105 -2.57 -0.83 15.89
C ALA A 105 -3.36 -1.98 15.23
N MET A 106 -2.78 -2.64 14.23
CA MET A 106 -3.40 -3.82 13.62
C MET A 106 -3.39 -5.04 14.56
N LEU A 107 -2.29 -5.25 15.27
CA LEU A 107 -2.17 -6.35 16.25
C LEU A 107 -3.19 -6.21 17.37
N GLU A 108 -3.40 -5.02 17.90
CA GLU A 108 -4.38 -4.74 18.96
C GLU A 108 -5.79 -5.11 18.52
N VAL A 109 -6.19 -4.72 17.32
CA VAL A 109 -7.51 -5.08 16.78
C VAL A 109 -7.67 -6.60 16.67
N ILE A 110 -6.65 -7.30 16.20
CA ILE A 110 -6.70 -8.74 15.95
C ILE A 110 -6.66 -9.54 17.25
N THR A 111 -5.89 -9.10 18.23
CA THR A 111 -5.72 -9.80 19.51
C THR A 111 -6.77 -9.41 20.56
N GLY A 112 -7.58 -8.40 20.30
CA GLY A 112 -8.52 -7.83 21.28
C GLY A 112 -7.83 -7.16 22.47
N ARG A 113 -6.53 -6.92 22.41
CA ARG A 113 -5.75 -6.26 23.45
C ARG A 113 -5.56 -4.80 23.08
N THR A 114 -6.45 -3.95 23.55
CA THR A 114 -6.28 -2.49 23.45
C THR A 114 -5.36 -2.01 24.57
N ASN A 115 -4.08 -1.87 24.28
CA ASN A 115 -3.18 -1.07 25.09
C ASN A 115 -3.23 0.40 24.63
N LEU A 116 -4.42 0.98 24.54
CA LEU A 116 -4.52 2.43 24.38
C LEU A 116 -4.05 3.05 25.70
N PRO A 117 -3.05 3.94 25.70
CA PRO A 117 -2.78 4.75 26.89
C PRO A 117 -4.06 5.53 27.18
N GLU A 118 -4.56 5.37 28.40
CA GLU A 118 -5.63 6.21 28.91
C GLU A 118 -5.20 7.68 28.77
N SER A 119 -5.99 8.45 28.07
CA SER A 119 -5.77 9.87 27.75
C SER A 119 -5.73 10.76 28.99
#